data_775adbef32c6c2be6d200466449eb13a
#
_entry.id   775adbef32c6c2be6d200466449eb13a
#
_cell.length_a   1.000
_cell.length_b   1.000
_cell.length_c   1.000
_cell.angle_alpha   90.00
_cell.angle_beta   90.00
_cell.angle_gamma   90.00
#
_symmetry.space_group_name_H-M   'P 1'
#
loop_
_entity.id
_entity.type
_entity.pdbx_description
1 polymer ?
#
loop_
_entity_poly.entity_id
_entity_poly.type
_entity_poly.pdbx_seq_one_letter_code
_entity_poly.pdbx_strand_id
1 'polypeptide(L)'
;MRLWHKDLIPFLPRQQLLGQWRECCAIARNIEKNGTPNHVLVNRVMDYGAGHLNQYAYEICAEALSRGYKVDFDRFCNYRKQIDGSIMEGCRHEEIFKDWHNDRYLRQCLYNLQEKADCGAVPEDEWERITDRWPWFE
;
A
#
# COMPACT_ATOMS: atom_id res chain seq x y z
N MET A 1 6.01 0.22 -9.95
CA MET A 1 5.86 0.15 -8.49
C MET A 1 5.04 1.34 -8.01
N ARG A 2 4.06 1.08 -7.17
CA ARG A 2 3.13 2.11 -6.68
C ARG A 2 2.66 1.74 -5.28
N LEU A 3 2.52 2.72 -4.40
CA LEU A 3 1.78 2.54 -3.15
C LEU A 3 0.41 3.18 -3.33
N TRP A 4 -0.63 2.35 -3.44
CA TRP A 4 -2.00 2.82 -3.63
C TRP A 4 -2.41 3.73 -2.48
N HIS A 5 -3.23 4.73 -2.77
CA HIS A 5 -3.73 5.64 -1.74
C HIS A 5 -4.31 4.84 -0.57
N LYS A 6 -3.95 5.22 0.64
CA LYS A 6 -4.31 4.49 1.87
C LYS A 6 -5.83 4.27 2.05
N ASP A 7 -6.64 5.20 1.59
CA ASP A 7 -8.10 5.08 1.72
C ASP A 7 -8.69 4.02 0.77
N LEU A 8 -7.92 3.60 -0.24
CA LEU A 8 -8.30 2.52 -1.13
C LEU A 8 -8.08 1.13 -0.55
N ILE A 9 -7.32 0.99 0.52
CA ILE A 9 -6.93 -0.33 1.04
C ILE A 9 -8.12 -1.27 1.22
N PRO A 10 -9.25 -0.86 1.85
CA PRO A 10 -10.40 -1.75 2.00
C PRO A 10 -11.11 -2.11 0.68
N PHE A 11 -10.82 -1.37 -0.38
CA PHE A 11 -11.51 -1.48 -1.67
C PHE A 11 -10.61 -2.01 -2.79
N LEU A 12 -9.32 -2.21 -2.54
CA LEU A 12 -8.39 -2.69 -3.57
C LEU A 12 -8.85 -4.06 -4.07
N PRO A 13 -8.88 -4.26 -5.41
CA PRO A 13 -9.11 -5.58 -5.96
C PRO A 13 -8.05 -6.56 -5.47
N ARG A 14 -8.40 -7.85 -5.46
CA ARG A 14 -7.52 -8.90 -4.93
C ARG A 14 -6.08 -8.82 -5.45
N GLN A 15 -5.92 -8.70 -6.76
CA GLN A 15 -4.57 -8.69 -7.36
C GLN A 15 -3.76 -7.48 -6.91
N GLN A 16 -4.40 -6.31 -6.82
CA GLN A 16 -3.74 -5.09 -6.38
C GLN A 16 -3.39 -5.15 -4.90
N LEU A 17 -4.28 -5.70 -4.07
CA LEU A 17 -4.01 -5.86 -2.64
C LEU A 17 -2.82 -6.79 -2.39
N LEU A 18 -2.83 -7.97 -3.00
CA LEU A 18 -1.73 -8.94 -2.84
C LEU A 18 -0.43 -8.43 -3.46
N GLY A 19 -0.52 -7.72 -4.60
CA GLY A 19 0.62 -7.04 -5.21
C GLY A 19 1.19 -5.99 -4.28
N GLN A 20 0.32 -5.25 -3.61
CA GLN A 20 0.75 -4.20 -2.67
C GLN A 20 1.49 -4.79 -1.47
N TRP A 21 1.05 -5.93 -0.97
CA TRP A 21 1.79 -6.63 0.08
C TRP A 21 3.22 -6.98 -0.38
N ARG A 22 3.35 -7.53 -1.58
CA ARG A 22 4.66 -7.84 -2.15
C ARG A 22 5.52 -6.58 -2.30
N GLU A 23 4.92 -5.45 -2.68
CA GLU A 23 5.64 -4.18 -2.80
C GLU A 23 6.14 -3.68 -1.44
N CYS A 24 5.32 -3.78 -0.40
CA CYS A 24 5.75 -3.41 0.96
C CYS A 24 6.96 -4.22 1.40
N CYS A 25 6.94 -5.53 1.17
CA CYS A 25 8.07 -6.40 1.48
C CYS A 25 9.30 -6.06 0.64
N ALA A 26 9.10 -5.76 -0.65
CA ALA A 26 10.19 -5.39 -1.55
C ALA A 26 10.85 -4.09 -1.14
N ILE A 27 10.06 -3.09 -0.74
CA ILE A 27 10.59 -1.82 -0.25
C ILE A 27 11.40 -2.03 1.03
N ALA A 28 10.86 -2.77 1.99
CA ALA A 28 11.56 -3.06 3.24
C ALA A 28 12.89 -3.78 2.99
N ARG A 29 12.87 -4.78 2.10
CA ARG A 29 14.08 -5.52 1.73
C ARG A 29 15.10 -4.64 1.01
N ASN A 30 14.63 -3.75 0.15
CA ASN A 30 15.50 -2.83 -0.59
C ASN A 30 16.22 -1.88 0.38
N ILE A 31 15.50 -1.33 1.36
CA ILE A 31 16.08 -0.47 2.38
C ILE A 31 17.12 -1.25 3.19
N GLU A 32 16.81 -2.48 3.61
CA GLU A 32 17.74 -3.36 4.32
C GLU A 32 19.04 -3.57 3.54
N LYS A 33 18.94 -3.91 2.24
CA LYS A 33 20.11 -4.25 1.43
C LYS A 33 20.95 -3.05 1.04
N ASN A 34 20.30 -1.95 0.67
CA ASN A 34 20.96 -0.84 -0.04
C ASN A 34 21.02 0.46 0.77
N GLY A 35 20.38 0.50 1.94
CA GLY A 35 20.32 1.70 2.78
C GLY A 35 19.57 2.81 2.09
N THR A 36 20.27 3.63 1.29
CA THR A 36 19.68 4.73 0.51
C THR A 36 19.74 4.36 -0.99
N PRO A 37 18.78 3.58 -1.49
CA PRO A 37 18.82 3.14 -2.87
C PRO A 37 18.51 4.29 -3.84
N ASN A 38 19.02 4.18 -5.07
CA ASN A 38 18.69 5.11 -6.13
C ASN A 38 17.33 4.74 -6.75
N HIS A 39 16.26 4.90 -5.96
CA HIS A 39 14.90 4.56 -6.36
C HIS A 39 13.93 5.61 -5.82
N VAL A 40 13.23 6.29 -6.72
CA VAL A 40 12.38 7.44 -6.40
C VAL A 40 11.32 7.11 -5.35
N LEU A 41 10.60 6.00 -5.52
CA LEU A 41 9.53 5.62 -4.60
C LEU A 41 10.07 5.27 -3.21
N VAL A 42 11.13 4.45 -3.16
CA VAL A 42 11.74 4.04 -1.90
C VAL A 42 12.26 5.25 -1.14
N ASN A 43 12.92 6.17 -1.85
CA ASN A 43 13.42 7.42 -1.24
C ASN A 43 12.27 8.26 -0.69
N ARG A 44 11.15 8.33 -1.41
CA ARG A 44 9.97 9.07 -0.95
C ARG A 44 9.38 8.46 0.33
N VAL A 45 9.32 7.13 0.41
CA VAL A 45 8.89 6.43 1.63
C VAL A 45 9.83 6.76 2.79
N MET A 46 11.15 6.74 2.54
CA MET A 46 12.14 7.03 3.58
C MET A 46 12.03 8.46 4.09
N ASP A 47 11.66 9.42 3.25
CA ASP A 47 11.45 10.82 3.67
C ASP A 47 10.36 10.94 4.73
N TYR A 48 9.35 10.08 4.70
CA TYR A 48 8.31 10.05 5.72
C TYR A 48 8.72 9.30 6.97
N GLY A 49 9.63 8.35 6.86
CA GLY A 49 10.11 7.54 7.96
C GLY A 49 9.48 6.17 8.06
N ALA A 50 10.12 5.32 8.84
CA ALA A 50 9.76 3.91 8.98
C ALA A 50 8.35 3.68 9.52
N GLY A 51 7.87 4.54 10.43
CA GLY A 51 6.55 4.40 11.03
C GLY A 51 5.41 4.42 9.99
N HIS A 52 5.55 5.24 8.96
CA HIS A 52 4.56 5.32 7.87
C HIS A 52 4.50 4.02 7.07
N LEU A 53 5.63 3.50 6.66
CA LEU A 53 5.68 2.23 5.92
C LEU A 53 5.17 1.08 6.79
N ASN A 54 5.54 1.05 8.06
CA ASN A 54 5.10 0.01 8.98
C ASN A 54 3.58 0.00 9.13
N GLN A 55 2.98 1.17 9.31
CA GLN A 55 1.53 1.28 9.45
C GLN A 55 0.82 0.92 8.15
N TYR A 56 1.32 1.39 7.02
CA TYR A 56 0.76 1.07 5.71
C TYR A 56 0.78 -0.44 5.45
N ALA A 57 1.93 -1.09 5.68
CA ALA A 57 2.07 -2.53 5.50
C ALA A 57 1.16 -3.32 6.46
N TYR A 58 1.03 -2.85 7.70
CA TYR A 58 0.11 -3.46 8.65
C TYR A 58 -1.34 -3.42 8.15
N GLU A 59 -1.78 -2.29 7.63
CA GLU A 59 -3.15 -2.14 7.13
C GLU A 59 -3.40 -3.00 5.88
N ILE A 60 -2.44 -3.11 4.99
CA ILE A 60 -2.51 -4.01 3.83
C ILE A 60 -2.64 -5.47 4.30
N CYS A 61 -1.79 -5.87 5.25
CA CYS A 61 -1.80 -7.22 5.80
C CYS A 61 -3.13 -7.52 6.51
N ALA A 62 -3.60 -6.60 7.34
CA ALA A 62 -4.86 -6.77 8.08
C ALA A 62 -6.04 -6.94 7.12
N GLU A 63 -6.10 -6.16 6.05
CA GLU A 63 -7.15 -6.28 5.04
C GLU A 63 -7.06 -7.62 4.31
N ALA A 64 -5.88 -8.06 3.93
CA ALA A 64 -5.68 -9.35 3.27
C ALA A 64 -6.12 -10.51 4.17
N LEU A 65 -5.75 -10.48 5.45
CA LEU A 65 -6.14 -11.49 6.41
C LEU A 65 -7.66 -11.50 6.65
N SER A 66 -8.29 -10.32 6.70
CA SER A 66 -9.73 -10.20 6.88
C SER A 66 -10.51 -10.82 5.72
N ARG A 67 -9.92 -10.85 4.53
CA ARG A 67 -10.50 -11.48 3.34
C ARG A 67 -10.19 -12.98 3.25
N GLY A 68 -9.43 -13.53 4.21
CA GLY A 68 -9.05 -14.95 4.21
C GLY A 68 -7.81 -15.27 3.37
N TYR A 69 -7.08 -14.26 2.91
CA TYR A 69 -5.84 -14.50 2.18
C TYR A 69 -4.70 -14.82 3.14
N LYS A 70 -3.75 -15.62 2.66
CA LYS A 70 -2.57 -16.01 3.45
C LYS A 70 -1.44 -15.06 3.17
N VAL A 71 -1.13 -14.20 4.15
CA VAL A 71 0.02 -13.30 4.12
C VAL A 71 0.77 -13.43 5.43
N ASP A 72 2.09 -13.30 5.37
CA ASP A 72 2.97 -13.47 6.51
C ASP A 72 3.58 -12.13 6.91
N PHE A 73 2.99 -11.49 7.92
CA PHE A 73 3.48 -10.21 8.43
C PHE A 73 4.89 -10.33 9.03
N ASP A 74 5.25 -11.49 9.56
CA ASP A 74 6.59 -11.71 10.11
C ASP A 74 7.68 -11.53 9.07
N ARG A 75 7.40 -11.84 7.82
CA ARG A 75 8.35 -11.59 6.72
C ARG A 75 8.71 -10.12 6.60
N PHE A 76 7.74 -9.24 6.67
CA PHE A 76 7.96 -7.79 6.67
C PHE A 76 8.71 -7.36 7.93
N CYS A 77 8.29 -7.84 9.09
CA CYS A 77 8.93 -7.54 10.36
C CYS A 77 10.40 -7.94 10.38
N ASN A 78 10.74 -9.09 9.82
CA ASN A 78 12.12 -9.56 9.77
C ASN A 78 13.02 -8.60 8.97
N TYR A 79 12.55 -8.08 7.85
CA TYR A 79 13.29 -7.06 7.11
C TYR A 79 13.46 -5.79 7.93
N ARG A 80 12.41 -5.35 8.62
CA ARG A 80 12.44 -4.14 9.43
C ARG A 80 13.34 -4.25 10.64
N LYS A 81 13.36 -5.40 11.30
CA LYS A 81 14.21 -5.65 12.48
C LYS A 81 15.69 -5.48 12.19
N GLN A 82 16.12 -5.84 10.98
CA GLN A 82 17.52 -5.69 10.59
C GLN A 82 17.93 -4.23 10.40
N ILE A 83 16.96 -3.36 10.15
CA ILE A 83 17.20 -1.92 9.92
C ILE A 83 17.02 -1.12 11.19
N ASP A 84 15.87 -1.29 11.87
CA ASP A 84 15.42 -0.45 12.98
C ASP A 84 15.49 -1.14 14.34
N GLY A 85 16.02 -2.35 14.42
CA GLY A 85 16.02 -3.16 15.63
C GLY A 85 14.67 -3.85 15.86
N SER A 86 14.33 -4.10 17.13
CA SER A 86 13.16 -4.90 17.49
C SER A 86 11.85 -4.12 17.60
N ILE A 87 11.89 -2.80 17.49
CA ILE A 87 10.71 -1.95 17.70
C ILE A 87 10.08 -1.58 16.38
N MET A 88 8.80 -1.96 16.21
CA MET A 88 8.00 -1.62 15.06
C MET A 88 7.06 -0.47 15.41
N GLU A 89 7.48 0.75 15.15
CA GLU A 89 6.64 1.91 15.32
C GLU A 89 5.66 2.05 14.16
N GLY A 90 4.47 2.54 14.46
CA GLY A 90 3.45 2.89 13.47
C GLY A 90 3.04 4.35 13.61
N CYS A 91 1.96 4.71 12.93
CA CYS A 91 1.33 6.01 13.05
C CYS A 91 -0.18 5.86 12.86
N ARG A 92 -0.94 6.94 12.99
CA ARG A 92 -2.37 6.89 12.72
C ARG A 92 -2.61 6.82 11.20
N HIS A 93 -3.72 6.23 10.82
CA HIS A 93 -4.09 6.10 9.40
C HIS A 93 -4.05 7.44 8.67
N GLU A 94 -4.57 8.50 9.29
CA GLU A 94 -4.64 9.82 8.69
C GLU A 94 -3.26 10.42 8.42
N GLU A 95 -2.25 9.97 9.15
CA GLU A 95 -0.89 10.49 9.04
C GLU A 95 -0.06 9.77 7.96
N ILE A 96 -0.49 8.56 7.54
CA ILE A 96 0.25 7.80 6.53
C ILE A 96 0.43 8.63 5.26
N PHE A 97 1.67 8.98 4.94
CA PHE A 97 2.04 9.71 3.72
C PHE A 97 1.15 10.94 3.46
N LYS A 98 0.86 11.71 4.50
CA LYS A 98 -0.19 12.72 4.54
C LYS A 98 -0.24 13.67 3.34
N ASP A 99 0.87 14.27 2.95
CA ASP A 99 0.88 15.23 1.84
C ASP A 99 0.98 14.56 0.47
N TRP A 100 1.39 13.31 0.44
CA TRP A 100 1.46 12.50 -0.78
C TRP A 100 0.11 11.84 -1.06
N HIS A 101 -0.49 11.18 -0.05
CA HIS A 101 -1.80 10.52 -0.16
C HIS A 101 -2.91 11.54 0.07
N ASN A 102 -3.05 12.48 -0.86
CA ASN A 102 -4.06 13.54 -0.86
C ASN A 102 -5.16 13.24 -1.90
N ASP A 103 -6.11 14.16 -2.06
CA ASP A 103 -7.24 13.98 -2.98
C ASP A 103 -6.79 13.84 -4.43
N ARG A 104 -5.76 14.57 -4.84
CA ARG A 104 -5.20 14.46 -6.18
C ARG A 104 -4.66 13.05 -6.43
N TYR A 105 -3.91 12.51 -5.48
CA TYR A 105 -3.34 11.18 -5.59
C TYR A 105 -4.43 10.10 -5.58
N LEU A 106 -5.48 10.30 -4.79
CA LEU A 106 -6.63 9.41 -4.79
C LEU A 106 -7.25 9.32 -6.20
N ARG A 107 -7.45 10.46 -6.85
CA ARG A 107 -7.97 10.49 -8.22
C ARG A 107 -7.05 9.77 -9.20
N GLN A 108 -5.75 9.98 -9.09
CA GLN A 108 -4.77 9.28 -9.94
C GLN A 108 -4.86 7.77 -9.76
N CYS A 109 -4.99 7.30 -8.52
CA CYS A 109 -5.16 5.87 -8.23
C CYS A 109 -6.48 5.34 -8.81
N LEU A 110 -7.57 6.08 -8.66
CA LEU A 110 -8.87 5.69 -9.20
C LEU A 110 -8.84 5.60 -10.73
N TYR A 111 -8.21 6.54 -11.42
CA TYR A 111 -8.03 6.47 -12.88
C TYR A 111 -7.23 5.25 -13.29
N ASN A 112 -6.21 4.90 -12.54
CA ASN A 112 -5.40 3.72 -12.82
C ASN A 112 -6.22 2.43 -12.67
N LEU A 113 -7.04 2.35 -11.63
CA LEU A 113 -7.94 1.21 -11.43
C LEU A 113 -9.03 1.17 -12.51
N GLN A 114 -9.53 2.31 -12.94
CA GLN A 114 -10.52 2.40 -14.01
C GLN A 114 -9.96 1.85 -15.33
N GLU A 115 -8.73 2.20 -15.68
CA GLU A 115 -8.06 1.63 -16.86
C GLU A 115 -8.01 0.11 -16.80
N LYS A 116 -7.67 -0.43 -15.62
CA LYS A 116 -7.63 -1.88 -15.41
C LYS A 116 -9.01 -2.52 -15.50
N ALA A 117 -10.02 -1.85 -14.97
CA ALA A 117 -11.41 -2.32 -15.07
C ALA A 117 -11.89 -2.32 -16.53
N ASP A 118 -11.58 -1.27 -17.28
CA ASP A 118 -11.93 -1.16 -18.70
C ASP A 118 -11.30 -2.27 -19.55
N CYS A 119 -10.10 -2.72 -19.14
CA CYS A 119 -9.40 -3.82 -19.82
C CYS A 119 -9.84 -5.21 -19.31
N GLY A 120 -10.79 -5.29 -18.39
CA GLY A 120 -11.26 -6.56 -17.84
C GLY A 120 -10.36 -7.16 -16.78
N ALA A 121 -9.37 -6.42 -16.27
CA ALA A 121 -8.43 -6.89 -15.27
C ALA A 121 -8.94 -6.75 -13.83
N VAL A 122 -10.04 -6.06 -13.62
CA VAL A 122 -10.70 -5.91 -12.32
C VAL A 122 -12.11 -6.50 -12.43
N PRO A 123 -12.50 -7.44 -11.55
CA PRO A 123 -13.86 -7.97 -11.55
C PRO A 123 -14.91 -6.87 -11.41
N GLU A 124 -16.03 -7.02 -12.09
CA GLU A 124 -17.09 -6.00 -12.15
C GLU A 124 -17.62 -5.64 -10.76
N ASP A 125 -17.86 -6.65 -9.92
CA ASP A 125 -18.35 -6.45 -8.56
C ASP A 125 -17.35 -5.68 -7.68
N GLU A 126 -16.07 -5.92 -7.85
CA GLU A 126 -15.04 -5.19 -7.13
C GLU A 126 -14.95 -3.74 -7.60
N TRP A 127 -15.11 -3.49 -8.89
CA TRP A 127 -15.15 -2.13 -9.42
C TRP A 127 -16.40 -1.37 -8.95
N GLU A 128 -17.55 -2.03 -8.88
CA GLU A 128 -18.78 -1.44 -8.34
C GLU A 128 -18.62 -0.98 -6.90
N ARG A 129 -17.92 -1.74 -6.07
CA ARG A 129 -17.65 -1.33 -4.68
C ARG A 129 -16.85 -0.04 -4.63
N ILE A 130 -15.93 0.15 -5.54
CA ILE A 130 -15.11 1.37 -5.64
C ILE A 130 -15.99 2.54 -6.08
N THR A 131 -16.80 2.37 -7.11
CA THR A 131 -17.65 3.46 -7.62
C THR A 131 -18.78 3.80 -6.65
N ASP A 132 -19.28 2.85 -5.88
CA ASP A 132 -20.25 3.12 -4.81
C ASP A 132 -19.64 3.98 -3.70
N ARG A 133 -18.37 3.75 -3.36
CA ARG A 133 -17.67 4.52 -2.33
C ARG A 133 -17.31 5.93 -2.80
N TRP A 134 -16.97 6.08 -4.06
CA TRP A 134 -16.61 7.36 -4.66
C TRP A 134 -17.47 7.65 -5.90
N PRO A 135 -18.78 7.90 -5.70
CA PRO A 135 -19.72 8.06 -6.83
C PRO A 135 -19.42 9.28 -7.70
N TRP A 136 -18.72 10.28 -7.15
CA TRP A 136 -18.32 11.47 -7.89
C TRP A 136 -17.25 11.17 -8.96
N PHE A 137 -16.59 10.03 -8.87
CA PHE A 137 -15.50 9.69 -9.79
C PHE A 137 -16.01 9.37 -11.20
N GLU A 138 -17.12 8.71 -11.30
CA GLU A 138 -17.79 8.46 -12.58
C GLU A 138 -18.77 9.58 -12.88
#